data_a9f0c60bfb2948a490fc3efb481d9322
#
_entry.id   a9f0c60bfb2948a490fc3efb481d9322
#
_cell.length_a   1.000
_cell.length_b   1.000
_cell.length_c   1.000
_cell.angle_alpha   90.00
_cell.angle_beta   90.00
_cell.angle_gamma   90.00
#
_symmetry.space_group_name_H-M   'P 1'
#
loop_
_entity.id
_entity.type
_entity.pdbx_description
1 polymer ?
#
loop_
_entity_poly.entity_id
_entity_poly.type
_entity_poly.pdbx_seq_one_letter_code
_entity_poly.pdbx_strand_id
1 'polypeptide(L)'
;HGEVKKPGLGPLHTEFDGKGNAYTTFFVSSEVVKWNIKDLKVLDRVPTYYSVGHLCIPGGNTVKPWGKYLIAYNKITKDRYLPTGPELAQSAQIYDISGDKMKLILDFPTIGEPHYAQAAPADLIRNNGQLKFYKIADNHHPYVAKGEKEAKVTRQGNQVHVYMTSIRSHFAPDNIEGIKMGDDVYFHITNLEQDWDVPHGFAIKGANNGELLIMPGETATLKWTPDKVGISPFYCT
;
A
#
# COMPACT_ATOMS: atom_id res chain seq x y z
N HIS A 1 -31.50 -22.25 -16.86
CA HIS A 1 -30.55 -22.45 -15.76
C HIS A 1 -29.43 -23.39 -16.22
N GLY A 2 -28.21 -23.10 -15.77
CA GLY A 2 -27.04 -23.95 -15.99
C GLY A 2 -26.30 -24.20 -14.68
N GLU A 3 -25.47 -25.22 -14.63
CA GLU A 3 -24.74 -25.62 -13.46
C GLU A 3 -23.29 -26.00 -13.81
N VAL A 4 -22.32 -25.39 -13.15
CA VAL A 4 -20.93 -25.85 -13.17
C VAL A 4 -20.80 -27.05 -12.23
N LYS A 5 -20.41 -28.21 -12.78
CA LYS A 5 -20.30 -29.45 -11.99
C LYS A 5 -19.01 -29.46 -11.15
N LYS A 6 -19.15 -29.77 -9.87
CA LYS A 6 -18.05 -29.90 -8.90
C LYS A 6 -17.08 -28.69 -8.92
N PRO A 7 -17.60 -27.44 -8.84
CA PRO A 7 -16.72 -26.28 -8.95
C PRO A 7 -15.84 -26.08 -7.70
N GLY A 8 -16.27 -26.48 -6.53
CA GLY A 8 -15.66 -26.26 -5.22
C GLY A 8 -16.71 -25.93 -4.15
N LEU A 9 -16.27 -25.62 -2.94
CA LEU A 9 -17.15 -25.29 -1.81
C LEU A 9 -17.00 -23.84 -1.38
N GLY A 10 -18.13 -23.19 -1.11
CA GLY A 10 -18.17 -21.81 -0.65
C GLY A 10 -17.79 -20.80 -1.72
N PRO A 11 -18.51 -20.75 -2.88
CA PRO A 11 -18.24 -19.73 -3.90
C PRO A 11 -18.51 -18.35 -3.31
N LEU A 12 -17.59 -17.40 -3.52
CA LEU A 12 -17.69 -16.08 -2.93
C LEU A 12 -17.73 -14.97 -3.99
N HIS A 13 -16.70 -14.88 -4.85
CA HIS A 13 -16.59 -13.81 -5.82
C HIS A 13 -16.23 -14.34 -7.21
N THR A 14 -16.80 -13.73 -8.26
CA THR A 14 -16.56 -14.11 -9.65
C THR A 14 -16.27 -12.87 -10.50
N GLU A 15 -15.21 -12.94 -11.30
CA GLU A 15 -14.89 -11.95 -12.33
C GLU A 15 -14.56 -12.65 -13.66
N PHE A 16 -14.41 -11.86 -14.72
CA PHE A 16 -14.35 -12.36 -16.10
C PHE A 16 -13.10 -11.85 -16.83
N ASP A 17 -12.64 -12.62 -17.82
CA ASP A 17 -11.47 -12.26 -18.65
C ASP A 17 -11.80 -11.65 -20.01
N GLY A 18 -13.09 -11.54 -20.36
CA GLY A 18 -13.53 -11.08 -21.67
C GLY A 18 -13.31 -12.08 -22.81
N LYS A 19 -12.78 -13.27 -22.52
CA LYS A 19 -12.50 -14.34 -23.49
C LYS A 19 -13.47 -15.53 -23.37
N GLY A 20 -14.56 -15.32 -22.62
CA GLY A 20 -15.56 -16.36 -22.36
C GLY A 20 -15.28 -17.21 -21.12
N ASN A 21 -14.33 -16.83 -20.30
CA ASN A 21 -14.05 -17.51 -19.04
C ASN A 21 -14.44 -16.66 -17.83
N ALA A 22 -14.86 -17.33 -16.78
CA ALA A 22 -15.08 -16.81 -15.46
C ALA A 22 -14.11 -17.43 -14.47
N TYR A 23 -13.76 -16.67 -13.47
CA TYR A 23 -12.87 -17.06 -12.37
C TYR A 23 -13.61 -16.86 -11.07
N THR A 24 -13.75 -17.91 -10.29
CA THR A 24 -14.50 -17.88 -9.03
C THR A 24 -13.62 -18.30 -7.88
N THR A 25 -13.61 -17.54 -6.80
CA THR A 25 -12.99 -17.94 -5.53
C THR A 25 -13.93 -18.85 -4.77
N PHE A 26 -13.34 -19.88 -4.15
CA PHE A 26 -14.04 -20.83 -3.29
C PHE A 26 -13.47 -20.76 -1.88
N PHE A 27 -14.15 -20.04 -1.01
CA PHE A 27 -13.70 -19.72 0.35
C PHE A 27 -13.41 -20.98 1.19
N VAL A 28 -14.31 -21.97 1.15
CA VAL A 28 -14.16 -23.20 1.95
C VAL A 28 -13.11 -24.13 1.33
N SER A 29 -13.12 -24.29 0.01
CA SER A 29 -12.12 -25.13 -0.69
C SER A 29 -10.74 -24.48 -0.78
N SER A 30 -10.62 -23.16 -0.51
CA SER A 30 -9.37 -22.40 -0.63
C SER A 30 -8.71 -22.53 -2.01
N GLU A 31 -9.47 -22.24 -3.05
CA GLU A 31 -9.02 -22.33 -4.44
C GLU A 31 -9.67 -21.26 -5.32
N VAL A 32 -9.02 -20.96 -6.45
CA VAL A 32 -9.63 -20.26 -7.59
C VAL A 32 -9.89 -21.24 -8.69
N VAL A 33 -11.08 -21.20 -9.28
CA VAL A 33 -11.49 -22.07 -10.38
C VAL A 33 -11.81 -21.22 -11.61
N LYS A 34 -11.14 -21.55 -12.73
CA LYS A 34 -11.45 -21.04 -14.07
C LYS A 34 -12.47 -21.95 -14.71
N TRP A 35 -13.54 -21.38 -15.22
CA TRP A 35 -14.58 -22.14 -15.93
C TRP A 35 -15.12 -21.37 -17.14
N ASN A 36 -15.60 -22.09 -18.14
CA ASN A 36 -16.14 -21.51 -19.36
C ASN A 36 -17.62 -21.14 -19.18
N ILE A 37 -17.98 -19.92 -19.59
CA ILE A 37 -19.35 -19.38 -19.39
C ILE A 37 -20.37 -20.08 -20.29
N LYS A 38 -19.95 -20.50 -21.49
CA LYS A 38 -20.86 -21.05 -22.50
C LYS A 38 -21.28 -22.49 -22.20
N ASP A 39 -20.31 -23.34 -21.88
CA ASP A 39 -20.53 -24.76 -21.66
C ASP A 39 -20.44 -25.20 -20.20
N LEU A 40 -20.20 -24.25 -19.30
CA LEU A 40 -20.14 -24.44 -17.86
C LEU A 40 -19.13 -25.48 -17.38
N LYS A 41 -18.05 -25.68 -18.16
CA LYS A 41 -16.98 -26.62 -17.84
C LYS A 41 -15.89 -25.94 -17.04
N VAL A 42 -15.42 -26.64 -16.01
CA VAL A 42 -14.19 -26.28 -15.30
C VAL A 42 -13.00 -26.52 -16.24
N LEU A 43 -12.18 -25.49 -16.42
CA LEU A 43 -11.01 -25.51 -17.30
C LEU A 43 -9.70 -25.66 -16.52
N ASP A 44 -9.64 -25.02 -15.34
CA ASP A 44 -8.46 -25.02 -14.49
C ASP A 44 -8.84 -24.72 -13.05
N ARG A 45 -7.95 -25.09 -12.13
CA ARG A 45 -8.04 -24.71 -10.70
C ARG A 45 -6.66 -24.59 -10.11
N VAL A 46 -6.51 -23.63 -9.19
CA VAL A 46 -5.28 -23.42 -8.43
C VAL A 46 -5.61 -23.32 -6.95
N PRO A 47 -4.82 -23.97 -6.10
CA PRO A 47 -4.95 -23.80 -4.67
C PRO A 47 -4.52 -22.38 -4.28
N THR A 48 -5.19 -21.82 -3.29
CA THR A 48 -4.80 -20.58 -2.63
C THR A 48 -4.43 -20.87 -1.18
N TYR A 49 -4.00 -19.83 -0.48
CA TYR A 49 -3.98 -19.92 0.97
C TYR A 49 -5.39 -19.90 1.54
N TYR A 50 -5.51 -20.09 2.86
CA TYR A 50 -6.80 -20.42 3.45
C TYR A 50 -7.83 -19.30 3.34
N SER A 51 -9.07 -19.74 3.13
CA SER A 51 -10.23 -18.87 3.12
C SER A 51 -10.08 -17.70 2.14
N VAL A 52 -9.81 -18.02 0.87
CA VAL A 52 -9.74 -17.00 -0.18
C VAL A 52 -11.07 -16.26 -0.30
N GLY A 53 -11.00 -14.93 -0.19
CA GLY A 53 -12.16 -14.05 -0.28
C GLY A 53 -12.42 -13.55 -1.70
N HIS A 54 -12.42 -12.23 -1.87
CA HIS A 54 -12.58 -11.62 -3.18
C HIS A 54 -11.39 -11.87 -4.08
N LEU A 55 -11.58 -11.65 -5.36
CA LEU A 55 -10.53 -11.59 -6.37
C LEU A 55 -10.67 -10.30 -7.19
N CYS A 56 -9.61 -9.92 -7.89
CA CYS A 56 -9.63 -8.80 -8.82
C CYS A 56 -8.96 -9.23 -10.13
N ILE A 57 -9.68 -9.07 -11.24
CA ILE A 57 -9.14 -9.09 -12.59
C ILE A 57 -9.31 -7.68 -13.15
N PRO A 58 -8.28 -7.01 -13.69
CA PRO A 58 -8.44 -5.68 -14.25
C PRO A 58 -9.60 -5.58 -15.24
N GLY A 59 -10.63 -4.79 -14.86
CA GLY A 59 -11.89 -4.68 -15.61
C GLY A 59 -12.78 -5.92 -15.57
N GLY A 60 -12.49 -6.91 -14.72
CA GLY A 60 -13.17 -8.21 -14.69
C GLY A 60 -14.64 -8.16 -14.31
N ASN A 61 -15.09 -7.09 -13.69
CA ASN A 61 -16.49 -6.80 -13.38
C ASN A 61 -17.16 -5.84 -14.37
N THR A 62 -16.54 -5.59 -15.52
CA THR A 62 -17.05 -4.71 -16.57
C THR A 62 -17.40 -5.48 -17.85
N VAL A 63 -18.05 -4.81 -18.80
CA VAL A 63 -18.38 -5.40 -20.12
C VAL A 63 -17.15 -5.58 -21.04
N LYS A 64 -16.01 -5.00 -20.71
CA LYS A 64 -14.76 -5.08 -21.46
C LYS A 64 -13.57 -5.34 -20.53
N PRO A 65 -13.43 -6.54 -19.97
CA PRO A 65 -12.25 -6.91 -19.21
C PRO A 65 -10.98 -6.78 -20.04
N TRP A 66 -9.90 -6.28 -19.44
CA TRP A 66 -8.64 -6.03 -20.14
C TRP A 66 -7.42 -6.62 -19.43
N GLY A 67 -7.61 -7.18 -18.25
CA GLY A 67 -6.52 -7.69 -17.43
C GLY A 67 -5.99 -9.05 -17.89
N LYS A 68 -4.69 -9.26 -17.63
CA LYS A 68 -3.98 -10.53 -17.84
C LYS A 68 -3.59 -11.19 -16.52
N TYR A 69 -3.97 -10.58 -15.41
CA TYR A 69 -3.64 -11.02 -14.06
C TYR A 69 -4.91 -11.14 -13.23
N LEU A 70 -4.86 -12.08 -12.31
CA LEU A 70 -5.87 -12.25 -11.27
C LEU A 70 -5.17 -12.11 -9.92
N ILE A 71 -5.75 -11.32 -9.03
CA ILE A 71 -5.28 -11.18 -7.65
C ILE A 71 -6.31 -11.83 -6.74
N ALA A 72 -5.90 -12.83 -5.97
CA ALA A 72 -6.74 -13.50 -4.98
C ALA A 72 -6.37 -13.04 -3.58
N TYR A 73 -7.36 -12.70 -2.76
CA TYR A 73 -7.17 -12.18 -1.40
C TYR A 73 -7.48 -13.26 -0.38
N ASN A 74 -6.44 -13.71 0.33
CA ASN A 74 -6.53 -14.78 1.32
C ASN A 74 -6.76 -14.19 2.71
N LYS A 75 -7.80 -14.63 3.38
CA LYS A 75 -8.16 -14.18 4.73
C LYS A 75 -7.26 -14.79 5.81
N ILE A 76 -6.72 -15.98 5.54
CA ILE A 76 -5.84 -16.72 6.43
C ILE A 76 -4.67 -17.26 5.61
N THR A 77 -3.45 -17.16 6.14
CA THR A 77 -2.22 -17.68 5.51
C THR A 77 -1.45 -18.52 6.54
N LYS A 78 -2.07 -19.57 6.97
CA LYS A 78 -1.49 -20.47 7.98
C LYS A 78 -0.14 -21.03 7.50
N ASP A 79 0.82 -21.05 8.39
CA ASP A 79 2.16 -21.66 8.25
C ASP A 79 3.09 -20.99 7.20
N ARG A 80 2.61 -20.07 6.37
CA ARG A 80 3.43 -19.49 5.30
C ARG A 80 4.51 -18.53 5.79
N TYR A 81 4.16 -17.69 6.76
CA TYR A 81 5.03 -16.61 7.26
C TYR A 81 5.44 -16.80 8.72
N LEU A 82 5.34 -18.00 9.26
CA LEU A 82 5.55 -18.29 10.68
C LEU A 82 6.84 -17.75 11.28
N PRO A 83 8.00 -17.81 10.63
CA PRO A 83 9.22 -17.24 11.21
C PRO A 83 9.26 -15.72 11.28
N THR A 84 8.42 -15.04 10.50
CA THR A 84 8.49 -13.58 10.29
C THR A 84 7.20 -12.84 10.61
N GLY A 85 6.11 -13.55 10.85
CA GLY A 85 4.80 -12.96 11.10
C GLY A 85 3.85 -13.85 11.88
N PRO A 86 2.66 -13.36 12.20
CA PRO A 86 1.65 -14.13 12.92
C PRO A 86 1.13 -15.30 12.08
N GLU A 87 0.74 -16.37 12.73
CA GLU A 87 0.24 -17.59 12.09
C GLU A 87 -0.97 -17.36 11.17
N LEU A 88 -1.79 -16.36 11.47
CA LEU A 88 -2.98 -16.01 10.71
C LEU A 88 -2.77 -14.77 9.82
N ALA A 89 -1.54 -14.53 9.39
CA ALA A 89 -1.26 -13.42 8.48
C ALA A 89 -2.03 -13.58 7.17
N GLN A 90 -2.67 -12.50 6.75
CA GLN A 90 -3.38 -12.42 5.48
C GLN A 90 -2.40 -12.22 4.34
N SER A 91 -2.83 -12.52 3.11
CA SER A 91 -1.98 -12.39 1.94
C SER A 91 -2.77 -12.10 0.66
N ALA A 92 -2.04 -11.69 -0.37
CA ALA A 92 -2.54 -11.66 -1.73
C ALA A 92 -1.65 -12.53 -2.62
N GLN A 93 -2.27 -13.23 -3.58
CA GLN A 93 -1.60 -14.05 -4.57
C GLN A 93 -1.95 -13.55 -5.97
N ILE A 94 -0.93 -13.33 -6.81
CA ILE A 94 -1.09 -12.87 -8.18
C ILE A 94 -0.86 -14.04 -9.13
N TYR A 95 -1.83 -14.27 -10.00
CA TYR A 95 -1.77 -15.29 -11.04
C TYR A 95 -1.77 -14.65 -12.43
N ASP A 96 -0.90 -15.11 -13.31
CA ASP A 96 -1.00 -14.85 -14.75
C ASP A 96 -2.13 -15.71 -15.34
N ILE A 97 -3.10 -15.06 -15.96
CA ILE A 97 -4.26 -15.68 -16.62
C ILE A 97 -4.26 -15.47 -18.14
N SER A 98 -3.16 -15.04 -18.71
CA SER A 98 -3.04 -14.81 -20.17
C SER A 98 -3.13 -16.10 -20.99
N GLY A 99 -2.73 -17.23 -20.42
CA GLY A 99 -2.76 -18.57 -21.01
C GLY A 99 -3.96 -19.42 -20.62
N ASP A 100 -3.90 -20.69 -21.01
CA ASP A 100 -4.95 -21.66 -20.69
C ASP A 100 -4.98 -22.01 -19.20
N LYS A 101 -3.82 -22.04 -18.57
CA LYS A 101 -3.63 -22.34 -17.16
C LYS A 101 -3.30 -21.09 -16.36
N MET A 102 -3.83 -21.02 -15.14
CA MET A 102 -3.45 -20.00 -14.17
C MET A 102 -2.07 -20.31 -13.60
N LYS A 103 -1.17 -19.32 -13.60
CA LYS A 103 0.19 -19.50 -13.12
C LYS A 103 0.46 -18.49 -11.99
N LEU A 104 0.76 -19.00 -10.79
CA LEU A 104 1.19 -18.16 -9.67
C LEU A 104 2.51 -17.47 -10.03
N ILE A 105 2.56 -16.15 -9.92
CA ILE A 105 3.75 -15.34 -10.20
C ILE A 105 4.25 -14.58 -8.97
N LEU A 106 3.38 -14.29 -8.01
CA LEU A 106 3.75 -13.59 -6.78
C LEU A 106 2.79 -13.94 -5.67
N ASP A 107 3.30 -14.12 -4.47
CA ASP A 107 2.53 -14.08 -3.24
C ASP A 107 3.22 -13.16 -2.21
N PHE A 108 2.43 -12.45 -1.42
CA PHE A 108 2.96 -11.52 -0.43
C PHE A 108 2.00 -11.34 0.75
N PRO A 109 2.52 -11.08 1.95
CA PRO A 109 1.69 -10.80 3.11
C PRO A 109 1.00 -9.44 2.95
N THR A 110 -0.17 -9.31 3.55
CA THR A 110 -0.90 -8.06 3.67
C THR A 110 -1.10 -7.71 5.14
N ILE A 111 -1.32 -6.43 5.42
CA ILE A 111 -1.66 -5.97 6.77
C ILE A 111 -3.18 -5.84 6.85
N GLY A 112 -3.77 -6.46 7.87
CA GLY A 112 -5.22 -6.56 8.00
C GLY A 112 -5.84 -7.50 6.96
N GLU A 113 -7.13 -7.72 7.07
CA GLU A 113 -7.87 -8.60 6.17
C GLU A 113 -8.03 -7.96 4.79
N PRO A 114 -7.39 -8.48 3.74
CA PRO A 114 -7.57 -7.95 2.39
C PRO A 114 -8.98 -8.28 1.92
N HIS A 115 -9.82 -7.26 1.77
CA HIS A 115 -11.21 -7.47 1.41
C HIS A 115 -11.41 -7.45 -0.10
N TYR A 116 -11.10 -6.31 -0.72
CA TYR A 116 -11.31 -6.08 -2.14
C TYR A 116 -10.34 -5.04 -2.68
N ALA A 117 -10.02 -5.12 -3.97
CA ALA A 117 -9.30 -4.08 -4.69
C ALA A 117 -9.84 -3.96 -6.12
N GLN A 118 -9.57 -2.82 -6.74
CA GLN A 118 -9.82 -2.59 -8.16
C GLN A 118 -8.54 -2.17 -8.85
N ALA A 119 -8.40 -2.58 -10.10
CA ALA A 119 -7.30 -2.15 -10.94
C ALA A 119 -7.75 -0.99 -11.85
N ALA A 120 -6.93 0.05 -11.93
CA ALA A 120 -7.11 1.14 -12.87
C ALA A 120 -6.02 1.08 -13.95
N PRO A 121 -6.32 1.43 -15.21
CA PRO A 121 -5.30 1.58 -16.24
C PRO A 121 -4.26 2.63 -15.83
N ALA A 122 -2.98 2.31 -16.03
CA ALA A 122 -1.88 3.18 -15.63
C ALA A 122 -1.92 4.56 -16.32
N ASP A 123 -2.37 4.61 -17.57
CA ASP A 123 -2.55 5.83 -18.33
C ASP A 123 -3.65 6.73 -17.77
N LEU A 124 -4.72 6.16 -17.22
CA LEU A 124 -5.76 6.90 -16.54
C LEU A 124 -5.22 7.65 -15.31
N ILE A 125 -4.34 7.00 -14.56
CA ILE A 125 -3.74 7.59 -13.36
C ILE A 125 -2.68 8.63 -13.77
N ARG A 126 -1.80 8.29 -14.71
CA ARG A 126 -0.71 9.18 -15.17
C ARG A 126 -1.23 10.44 -15.85
N ASN A 127 -2.23 10.30 -16.72
CA ASN A 127 -2.76 11.42 -17.48
C ASN A 127 -3.59 12.40 -16.66
N ASN A 128 -4.11 11.98 -15.50
CA ASN A 128 -4.85 12.86 -14.61
C ASN A 128 -3.96 13.64 -13.64
N GLY A 129 -2.63 13.57 -13.78
CA GLY A 129 -1.68 14.39 -13.03
C GLY A 129 -1.71 14.20 -11.52
N GLN A 130 -2.18 13.06 -11.05
CA GLN A 130 -2.29 12.78 -9.61
C GLN A 130 -0.94 12.42 -8.97
N LEU A 131 0.04 12.02 -9.78
CA LEU A 131 1.42 11.84 -9.33
C LEU A 131 2.24 13.03 -9.81
N LYS A 132 2.36 14.05 -8.97
CA LYS A 132 3.25 15.17 -9.24
C LYS A 132 4.64 14.82 -8.73
N PHE A 133 5.60 14.84 -9.65
CA PHE A 133 7.02 14.84 -9.30
C PHE A 133 7.44 16.25 -8.99
N TYR A 134 8.00 16.42 -7.80
CA TYR A 134 8.69 17.64 -7.46
C TYR A 134 10.19 17.38 -7.51
N LYS A 135 10.90 18.07 -8.44
CA LYS A 135 12.33 18.19 -8.26
C LYS A 135 12.54 19.08 -7.05
N ILE A 136 13.48 18.72 -6.19
CA ILE A 136 13.80 19.53 -4.99
C ILE A 136 14.12 21.00 -5.36
N ALA A 137 14.67 21.23 -6.55
CA ALA A 137 14.95 22.57 -7.06
C ALA A 137 13.67 23.41 -7.25
N ASP A 138 12.56 22.75 -7.60
CA ASP A 138 11.27 23.38 -7.88
C ASP A 138 10.38 23.46 -6.63
N ASN A 139 10.89 23.01 -5.48
CA ASN A 139 10.17 23.14 -4.22
C ASN A 139 10.27 24.57 -3.69
N HIS A 140 9.15 25.26 -3.67
CA HIS A 140 9.00 26.65 -3.18
C HIS A 140 8.31 26.71 -1.80
N HIS A 141 8.28 25.61 -1.06
CA HIS A 141 7.71 25.64 0.28
C HIS A 141 8.53 26.61 1.17
N PRO A 142 7.88 27.47 1.97
CA PRO A 142 8.58 28.51 2.74
C PRO A 142 9.57 27.97 3.77
N TYR A 143 9.43 26.69 4.14
CA TYR A 143 10.29 26.02 5.11
C TYR A 143 11.05 24.84 4.51
N VAL A 144 11.28 24.83 3.19
CA VAL A 144 12.03 23.79 2.53
C VAL A 144 13.50 23.78 2.98
N ALA A 145 14.05 22.58 3.24
CA ALA A 145 15.47 22.33 3.34
C ALA A 145 15.90 21.52 2.10
N LYS A 146 16.63 22.14 1.18
CA LYS A 146 17.01 21.53 -0.12
C LYS A 146 18.23 20.60 -0.01
N GLY A 147 18.77 20.45 1.18
CA GLY A 147 19.86 19.54 1.48
C GLY A 147 20.07 19.42 2.99
N GLU A 148 20.73 18.36 3.44
CA GLU A 148 20.96 18.08 4.86
C GLU A 148 21.71 19.21 5.60
N LYS A 149 22.56 19.95 4.90
CA LYS A 149 23.27 21.11 5.46
C LYS A 149 22.37 22.28 5.83
N GLU A 150 21.14 22.30 5.32
CA GLU A 150 20.13 23.31 5.61
C GLU A 150 19.23 22.90 6.79
N ALA A 151 19.37 21.66 7.25
CA ALA A 151 18.65 21.17 8.43
C ALA A 151 19.07 21.98 9.68
N LYS A 152 18.07 22.46 10.42
CA LYS A 152 18.30 23.32 11.59
C LYS A 152 17.06 23.38 12.48
N VAL A 153 17.27 23.83 13.68
CA VAL A 153 16.20 24.16 14.63
C VAL A 153 16.25 25.65 14.93
N THR A 154 15.13 26.32 14.84
CA THR A 154 14.99 27.74 15.22
C THR A 154 13.89 27.90 16.26
N ARG A 155 14.03 28.87 17.14
CA ARG A 155 13.06 29.16 18.20
C ARG A 155 12.72 30.65 18.23
N GLN A 156 11.43 30.94 18.32
CA GLN A 156 10.91 32.28 18.57
C GLN A 156 9.84 32.20 19.66
N GLY A 157 10.20 32.57 20.87
CA GLY A 157 9.32 32.41 22.04
C GLY A 157 9.05 30.91 22.29
N ASN A 158 7.78 30.52 22.28
CA ASN A 158 7.33 29.13 22.42
C ASN A 158 7.19 28.41 21.08
N GLN A 159 7.42 29.08 19.96
CA GLN A 159 7.40 28.44 18.65
C GLN A 159 8.77 27.86 18.31
N VAL A 160 8.82 26.60 17.95
CA VAL A 160 10.01 25.88 17.53
C VAL A 160 9.80 25.36 16.11
N HIS A 161 10.64 25.77 15.20
CA HIS A 161 10.63 25.29 13.82
C HIS A 161 11.82 24.38 13.58
N VAL A 162 11.55 23.14 13.23
CA VAL A 162 12.53 22.11 12.89
C VAL A 162 12.51 21.96 11.37
N TYR A 163 13.57 22.42 10.71
CA TYR A 163 13.80 22.21 9.30
C TYR A 163 14.51 20.86 9.16
N MET A 164 13.81 19.87 8.66
CA MET A 164 14.26 18.50 8.66
C MET A 164 14.31 17.97 7.21
N THR A 165 15.26 17.10 6.94
CA THR A 165 15.31 16.35 5.70
C THR A 165 15.13 14.88 5.96
N SER A 166 14.57 14.15 5.00
CA SER A 166 14.52 12.70 4.97
C SER A 166 15.16 12.18 3.69
N ILE A 167 16.01 11.20 3.82
CA ILE A 167 16.63 10.49 2.70
C ILE A 167 16.97 9.06 3.12
N ARG A 168 16.53 8.06 2.34
CA ARG A 168 16.75 6.64 2.61
C ARG A 168 16.35 6.25 4.03
N SER A 169 17.31 5.96 4.90
CA SER A 169 17.07 5.41 6.22
C SER A 169 17.31 6.40 7.37
N HIS A 170 17.40 7.69 7.11
CA HIS A 170 17.61 8.66 8.18
C HIS A 170 16.94 10.01 7.98
N PHE A 171 16.80 10.73 9.07
CA PHE A 171 16.43 12.14 9.13
C PHE A 171 17.61 13.00 9.54
N ALA A 172 17.67 14.23 9.04
CA ALA A 172 18.60 15.24 9.52
C ALA A 172 17.80 16.51 9.93
N PRO A 173 17.89 16.99 11.20
CA PRO A 173 18.59 16.38 12.30
C PRO A 173 17.88 15.12 12.82
N ASP A 174 18.61 14.15 13.33
CA ASP A 174 18.14 12.91 13.94
C ASP A 174 17.96 13.03 15.48
N ASN A 175 18.55 14.07 16.07
CA ASN A 175 18.39 14.42 17.47
C ASN A 175 18.03 15.90 17.62
N ILE A 176 16.99 16.19 18.40
CA ILE A 176 16.49 17.54 18.64
C ILE A 176 16.34 17.76 20.15
N GLU A 177 17.07 18.72 20.65
CA GLU A 177 17.12 19.03 22.07
C GLU A 177 16.50 20.40 22.39
N GLY A 178 16.20 20.65 23.66
CA GLY A 178 15.74 21.94 24.16
C GLY A 178 14.26 22.25 23.85
N ILE A 179 13.47 21.27 23.40
CA ILE A 179 12.02 21.39 23.32
C ILE A 179 11.45 21.35 24.74
N LYS A 180 10.53 22.25 25.05
CA LYS A 180 9.87 22.35 26.34
C LYS A 180 8.43 21.91 26.26
N MET A 181 7.90 21.44 27.38
CA MET A 181 6.47 21.14 27.49
C MET A 181 5.65 22.39 27.18
N GLY A 182 4.64 22.26 26.31
CA GLY A 182 3.80 23.36 25.87
C GLY A 182 4.36 24.22 24.73
N ASP A 183 5.54 23.88 24.17
CA ASP A 183 6.02 24.52 22.96
C ASP A 183 5.12 24.15 21.76
N ASP A 184 4.93 25.08 20.84
CA ASP A 184 4.38 24.80 19.51
C ASP A 184 5.51 24.40 18.58
N VAL A 185 5.69 23.09 18.34
CA VAL A 185 6.77 22.54 17.51
C VAL A 185 6.24 22.26 16.12
N TYR A 186 6.89 22.84 15.13
CA TYR A 186 6.59 22.64 13.70
C TYR A 186 7.74 21.87 13.06
N PHE A 187 7.49 20.62 12.71
CA PHE A 187 8.42 19.81 11.92
C PHE A 187 8.12 20.02 10.44
N HIS A 188 9.05 20.63 9.73
CA HIS A 188 9.01 20.85 8.29
C HIS A 188 9.94 19.82 7.64
N ILE A 189 9.40 18.72 7.15
CA ILE A 189 10.19 17.60 6.63
C ILE A 189 10.21 17.68 5.11
N THR A 190 11.40 17.73 4.53
CA THR A 190 11.62 17.69 3.09
C THR A 190 12.18 16.33 2.69
N ASN A 191 11.51 15.63 1.79
CA ASN A 191 11.99 14.39 1.21
C ASN A 191 12.99 14.70 0.10
N LEU A 192 14.26 14.32 0.29
CA LEU A 192 15.37 14.57 -0.65
C LEU A 192 15.54 13.47 -1.70
N GLU A 193 14.70 12.43 -1.69
CA GLU A 193 14.79 11.38 -2.69
C GLU A 193 14.58 11.92 -4.10
N GLN A 194 15.28 11.32 -5.05
CA GLN A 194 15.20 11.67 -6.46
C GLN A 194 14.39 10.64 -7.25
N ASP A 195 14.20 9.45 -6.67
CA ASP A 195 13.40 8.39 -7.24
C ASP A 195 11.92 8.59 -6.84
N TRP A 196 11.07 8.60 -7.82
CA TRP A 196 9.65 8.95 -7.70
C TRP A 196 8.82 8.00 -6.82
N ASP A 197 9.32 6.82 -6.57
CA ASP A 197 8.65 5.75 -5.84
C ASP A 197 9.20 5.56 -4.41
N VAL A 198 9.93 6.55 -3.89
CA VAL A 198 10.49 6.52 -2.53
C VAL A 198 9.87 7.59 -1.63
N PRO A 199 8.58 7.45 -1.26
CA PRO A 199 7.99 8.32 -0.26
C PRO A 199 8.61 8.04 1.12
N HIS A 200 8.59 9.04 1.99
CA HIS A 200 8.92 8.89 3.39
C HIS A 200 7.72 9.20 4.27
N GLY A 201 7.57 8.44 5.35
CA GLY A 201 6.64 8.78 6.41
C GLY A 201 7.30 9.59 7.51
N PHE A 202 6.50 10.25 8.35
CA PHE A 202 6.98 10.85 9.59
C PHE A 202 5.90 10.79 10.65
N ALA A 203 6.24 10.23 11.80
CA ALA A 203 5.37 10.20 12.97
C ALA A 203 6.19 10.37 14.27
N ILE A 204 5.54 10.85 15.31
CA ILE A 204 6.10 10.98 16.66
C ILE A 204 5.39 9.99 17.56
N LYS A 205 6.14 9.10 18.22
CA LYS A 205 5.58 8.08 19.11
C LYS A 205 4.84 8.71 20.28
N GLY A 206 3.55 8.39 20.39
CA GLY A 206 2.69 8.87 21.47
C GLY A 206 2.12 10.28 21.26
N ALA A 207 2.34 10.90 20.11
CA ALA A 207 1.63 12.10 19.71
C ALA A 207 0.25 11.74 19.13
N ASN A 208 -0.76 12.56 19.40
CA ASN A 208 -2.12 12.36 18.87
C ASN A 208 -2.33 12.96 17.47
N ASN A 209 -1.27 13.37 16.81
CA ASN A 209 -1.27 13.83 15.44
C ASN A 209 -0.90 12.67 14.54
N GLY A 210 -1.61 12.51 13.44
CA GLY A 210 -1.41 11.42 12.48
C GLY A 210 -0.01 11.39 11.87
N GLU A 211 0.16 10.48 10.96
CA GLU A 211 1.38 10.30 10.17
C GLU A 211 1.37 11.23 8.96
N LEU A 212 2.54 11.75 8.58
CA LEU A 212 2.73 12.41 7.29
C LEU A 212 3.25 11.39 6.28
N LEU A 213 2.75 11.47 5.06
CA LEU A 213 3.35 10.86 3.88
C LEU A 213 3.93 11.99 3.02
N ILE A 214 5.22 11.92 2.71
CA ILE A 214 5.96 12.98 2.03
C ILE A 214 6.56 12.41 0.75
N MET A 215 6.07 12.88 -0.39
CA MET A 215 6.56 12.41 -1.69
C MET A 215 7.95 12.99 -2.00
N PRO A 216 8.75 12.33 -2.87
CA PRO A 216 10.05 12.85 -3.29
C PRO A 216 10.00 14.31 -3.73
N GLY A 217 10.90 15.13 -3.21
CA GLY A 217 10.97 16.56 -3.48
C GLY A 217 9.93 17.42 -2.74
N GLU A 218 9.00 16.82 -2.02
CA GLU A 218 7.96 17.53 -1.27
C GLU A 218 8.46 17.95 0.12
N THR A 219 7.84 19.00 0.67
CA THR A 219 7.98 19.41 2.06
C THR A 219 6.60 19.39 2.72
N ALA A 220 6.47 18.67 3.82
CA ALA A 220 5.26 18.64 4.62
C ALA A 220 5.52 19.15 6.04
N THR A 221 4.50 19.67 6.70
CA THR A 221 4.61 20.21 8.06
C THR A 221 3.71 19.47 9.02
N LEU A 222 4.29 18.97 10.12
CA LEU A 222 3.57 18.43 11.27
C LEU A 222 3.69 19.43 12.44
N LYS A 223 2.56 19.83 13.03
CA LYS A 223 2.55 20.56 14.31
C LYS A 223 2.40 19.57 15.47
N TRP A 224 3.22 19.74 16.50
CA TRP A 224 3.16 18.96 17.72
C TRP A 224 3.36 19.86 18.95
N THR A 225 2.59 19.61 20.00
CA THR A 225 2.75 20.29 21.29
C THR A 225 3.02 19.22 22.34
N PRO A 226 4.25 19.13 22.88
CA PRO A 226 4.56 18.15 23.91
C PRO A 226 3.81 18.42 25.20
N ASP A 227 3.16 17.40 25.72
CA ASP A 227 2.36 17.42 26.95
C ASP A 227 3.08 16.82 28.17
N LYS A 228 4.27 16.25 27.93
CA LYS A 228 5.10 15.60 28.97
C LYS A 228 6.58 15.77 28.70
N VAL A 229 7.37 15.66 29.75
CA VAL A 229 8.84 15.66 29.70
C VAL A 229 9.32 14.25 29.39
N GLY A 230 10.38 14.11 28.60
CA GLY A 230 11.00 12.84 28.28
C GLY A 230 11.56 12.80 26.86
N ILE A 231 11.80 11.60 26.37
CA ILE A 231 12.22 11.33 25.00
C ILE A 231 10.98 10.96 24.19
N SER A 232 10.78 11.64 23.07
CA SER A 232 9.70 11.38 22.12
C SER A 232 10.32 10.91 20.80
N PRO A 233 10.46 9.60 20.56
CA PRO A 233 11.00 9.08 19.33
C PRO A 233 10.13 9.49 18.15
N PHE A 234 10.77 9.87 17.04
CA PHE A 234 10.12 10.02 15.74
C PHE A 234 10.68 8.97 14.78
N TYR A 235 9.91 8.62 13.78
CA TYR A 235 10.24 7.52 12.87
C TYR A 235 9.58 7.68 11.51
N CYS A 236 10.15 7.01 10.52
CA CYS A 236 9.54 6.83 9.21
C CYS A 236 8.55 5.65 9.25
N THR A 237 7.36 5.84 8.66
CA THR A 237 6.29 4.84 8.60
C THR A 237 6.21 4.19 7.24
#